data_961c0200bedc81ddab87029b14b94829
#
_entry.id   961c0200bedc81ddab87029b14b94829
#
_cell.length_a   1.000
_cell.length_b   1.000
_cell.length_c   1.000
_cell.angle_alpha   90.00
_cell.angle_beta   90.00
_cell.angle_gamma   90.00
#
_symmetry.space_group_name_H-M   'P 1'
#
loop_
_entity.id
_entity.type
_entity.pdbx_description
1 polymer ?
#
loop_
_entity_poly.entity_id
_entity_poly.type
_entity_poly.pdbx_seq_one_letter_code
_entity_poly.pdbx_strand_id
1 'polypeptide(L)'
;MMAPRHGPRPVRRLVTAVVACAALALGPAGCGRGLVNRVTGSPSPSPTFLDEQTVCEITSTDALREAVSFWTTGYDYSHSSYPKKPDQNGFQCRIRGRDASANLSPTAFYISYEPGGYLDAIGGIRPFTDLDGEGHDPLVLDGVEGRGYMWLDSPNVDGVITDVDVAWLYPDNHVLEFQYFIEGRPDHGYDDTTLEGVRTLMTTIIPTIPETAAGPDQRYTKVPADQ
;
A
#
# COMPACT_ATOMS: atom_id res chain seq x y z
N MET A 1 -43.48 -35.95 -7.29
CA MET A 1 -43.25 -34.49 -7.13
C MET A 1 -42.37 -34.03 -8.27
N MET A 2 -42.91 -33.19 -9.15
CA MET A 2 -42.29 -32.78 -10.43
C MET A 2 -41.39 -31.57 -10.24
N ALA A 3 -40.19 -31.62 -10.79
CA ALA A 3 -39.26 -30.48 -10.89
C ALA A 3 -39.57 -29.61 -12.12
N PRO A 4 -39.51 -28.29 -12.05
CA PRO A 4 -39.72 -27.45 -13.22
C PRO A 4 -38.45 -27.32 -14.08
N ARG A 5 -38.63 -27.53 -15.39
CA ARG A 5 -37.65 -27.30 -16.45
C ARG A 5 -37.60 -25.81 -16.77
N HIS A 6 -36.40 -25.22 -16.68
CA HIS A 6 -36.11 -23.87 -17.23
C HIS A 6 -35.62 -23.99 -18.67
N GLY A 7 -36.34 -23.38 -19.58
CA GLY A 7 -36.01 -23.30 -21.01
C GLY A 7 -35.01 -22.15 -21.32
N PRO A 8 -34.31 -22.23 -22.46
CA PRO A 8 -33.27 -21.27 -22.85
C PRO A 8 -33.86 -19.94 -23.34
N ARG A 9 -33.25 -18.82 -22.91
CA ARG A 9 -33.54 -17.44 -23.36
C ARG A 9 -32.86 -17.18 -24.71
N PRO A 10 -33.50 -16.44 -25.64
CA PRO A 10 -32.91 -16.13 -26.94
C PRO A 10 -31.90 -14.99 -26.88
N VAL A 11 -30.78 -15.22 -27.55
CA VAL A 11 -29.70 -14.22 -27.78
C VAL A 11 -30.18 -13.22 -28.84
N ARG A 12 -30.36 -11.96 -28.48
CA ARG A 12 -30.56 -10.83 -29.41
C ARG A 12 -29.22 -10.42 -30.01
N ARG A 13 -29.07 -10.65 -31.31
CA ARG A 13 -27.96 -10.09 -32.12
C ARG A 13 -28.23 -8.59 -32.36
N LEU A 14 -27.32 -7.74 -31.92
CA LEU A 14 -27.28 -6.33 -32.31
C LEU A 14 -26.44 -6.21 -33.59
N VAL A 15 -27.07 -5.64 -34.60
CA VAL A 15 -26.47 -5.31 -35.88
C VAL A 15 -25.75 -4.00 -35.77
N THR A 16 -24.44 -3.95 -36.05
CA THR A 16 -23.63 -2.77 -36.06
C THR A 16 -23.69 -2.12 -37.45
N ALA A 17 -24.24 -0.93 -37.53
CA ALA A 17 -24.23 -0.12 -38.75
C ALA A 17 -22.90 0.66 -38.84
N VAL A 18 -22.15 0.44 -39.88
CA VAL A 18 -20.96 1.19 -40.29
C VAL A 18 -21.42 2.38 -41.12
N VAL A 19 -21.19 3.60 -40.63
CA VAL A 19 -21.35 4.82 -41.42
C VAL A 19 -19.95 5.30 -41.84
N ALA A 20 -19.68 5.21 -43.12
CA ALA A 20 -18.50 5.78 -43.76
C ALA A 20 -18.83 7.24 -44.19
N CYS A 21 -18.18 8.24 -43.58
CA CYS A 21 -18.16 9.61 -44.08
C CYS A 21 -16.79 9.91 -44.71
N ALA A 22 -16.76 9.91 -46.04
CA ALA A 22 -15.69 10.53 -46.81
C ALA A 22 -15.99 12.01 -47.01
N ALA A 23 -15.15 12.90 -46.52
CA ALA A 23 -15.18 14.31 -46.89
C ALA A 23 -13.80 14.76 -47.40
N LEU A 24 -13.76 14.99 -48.71
CA LEU A 24 -12.73 15.73 -49.40
C LEU A 24 -12.88 17.24 -49.10
N ALA A 25 -11.84 17.85 -48.61
CA ALA A 25 -11.72 19.31 -48.59
C ALA A 25 -10.33 19.73 -49.04
N LEU A 26 -10.23 20.16 -50.30
CA LEU A 26 -9.14 20.97 -50.81
C LEU A 26 -9.32 22.40 -50.29
N GLY A 27 -8.33 22.94 -49.61
CA GLY A 27 -8.29 24.33 -49.16
C GLY A 27 -6.84 24.85 -49.15
N PRO A 28 -6.60 26.15 -49.45
CA PRO A 28 -5.37 26.69 -50.02
C PRO A 28 -4.28 26.93 -48.95
N ALA A 29 -3.04 26.93 -49.46
CA ALA A 29 -1.82 27.30 -48.81
C ALA A 29 -1.90 28.66 -48.09
N GLY A 30 -1.92 28.64 -46.76
CA GLY A 30 -1.73 29.78 -45.89
C GLY A 30 -0.41 29.65 -45.15
N CYS A 31 0.62 30.45 -45.55
CA CYS A 31 1.85 30.61 -44.77
C CYS A 31 1.52 31.30 -43.43
N GLY A 32 1.10 30.51 -42.46
CA GLY A 32 1.02 30.93 -41.06
C GLY A 32 2.24 30.39 -40.33
N ARG A 33 3.21 31.26 -40.00
CA ARG A 33 4.23 30.97 -38.98
C ARG A 33 3.53 30.79 -37.62
N GLY A 34 2.98 29.62 -37.41
CA GLY A 34 2.57 29.17 -36.11
C GLY A 34 3.81 29.01 -35.25
N LEU A 35 4.01 29.95 -34.35
CA LEU A 35 4.83 29.76 -33.16
C LEU A 35 4.26 28.52 -32.43
N VAL A 36 4.87 27.36 -32.72
CA VAL A 36 4.70 26.21 -31.89
C VAL A 36 5.35 26.60 -30.55
N ASN A 37 4.54 27.10 -29.62
CA ASN A 37 4.90 27.11 -28.21
C ASN A 37 5.19 25.64 -27.84
N ARG A 38 6.44 25.20 -28.03
CA ARG A 38 6.98 24.09 -27.28
C ARG A 38 6.83 24.53 -25.82
N VAL A 39 5.80 24.07 -25.17
CA VAL A 39 5.80 23.97 -23.73
C VAL A 39 6.95 22.99 -23.43
N THR A 40 8.14 23.55 -23.24
CA THR A 40 9.23 22.85 -22.60
C THR A 40 8.78 22.70 -21.17
N GLY A 41 8.02 21.63 -20.89
CA GLY A 41 7.78 21.22 -19.52
C GLY A 41 9.16 21.12 -18.87
N SER A 42 9.43 21.94 -17.90
CA SER A 42 10.60 21.74 -17.05
C SER A 42 10.57 20.27 -16.61
N PRO A 43 11.67 19.52 -16.76
CA PRO A 43 11.70 18.16 -16.26
C PRO A 43 11.30 18.22 -14.78
N SER A 44 10.31 17.42 -14.42
CA SER A 44 10.00 17.26 -13.00
C SER A 44 11.28 16.85 -12.27
N PRO A 45 11.63 17.50 -11.18
CA PRO A 45 12.84 17.14 -10.44
C PRO A 45 12.77 15.64 -10.10
N SER A 46 13.90 14.97 -10.27
CA SER A 46 14.01 13.57 -9.81
C SER A 46 13.77 13.52 -8.33
N PRO A 47 13.05 12.52 -7.81
CA PRO A 47 12.82 12.42 -6.38
C PRO A 47 14.14 12.28 -5.64
N THR A 48 14.32 13.05 -4.58
CA THR A 48 15.43 12.89 -3.65
C THR A 48 15.07 11.78 -2.67
N PHE A 49 15.94 10.78 -2.56
CA PHE A 49 15.76 9.67 -1.62
C PHE A 49 16.44 10.00 -0.29
N LEU A 50 15.81 9.58 0.80
CA LEU A 50 16.38 9.70 2.13
C LEU A 50 17.38 8.56 2.39
N ASP A 51 18.38 8.87 3.23
CA ASP A 51 19.35 7.90 3.78
C ASP A 51 19.34 8.08 5.31
N GLU A 52 18.43 7.38 5.97
CA GLU A 52 18.15 7.52 7.40
C GLU A 52 18.39 6.19 8.11
N GLN A 53 19.16 6.26 9.20
CA GLN A 53 19.40 5.10 10.07
C GLN A 53 18.14 4.69 10.83
N THR A 54 17.19 5.62 11.00
CA THR A 54 15.94 5.36 11.71
C THR A 54 14.78 6.06 11.01
N VAL A 55 13.79 5.28 10.61
CA VAL A 55 12.52 5.71 10.00
C VAL A 55 11.40 5.32 10.95
N CYS A 56 10.56 6.28 11.35
CA CYS A 56 9.47 6.09 12.31
C CYS A 56 9.91 5.42 13.64
N GLU A 57 11.19 5.47 14.00
CA GLU A 57 11.79 4.80 15.17
C GLU A 57 11.73 3.27 15.16
N ILE A 58 11.28 2.63 14.09
CA ILE A 58 11.04 1.18 14.01
C ILE A 58 11.85 0.46 12.92
N THR A 59 12.44 1.16 11.96
CA THR A 59 13.20 0.57 10.86
C THR A 59 14.20 1.57 10.30
N SER A 60 14.92 1.25 9.22
CA SER A 60 15.84 2.13 8.50
C SER A 60 15.55 2.16 7.01
N THR A 61 16.07 3.15 6.28
CA THR A 61 15.97 3.19 4.81
C THR A 61 16.69 2.01 4.16
N ASP A 62 17.79 1.55 4.74
CA ASP A 62 18.53 0.38 4.25
C ASP A 62 17.72 -0.90 4.40
N ALA A 63 17.11 -1.11 5.57
CA ALA A 63 16.26 -2.29 5.81
C ALA A 63 15.09 -2.36 4.83
N LEU A 64 14.43 -1.23 4.55
CA LEU A 64 13.34 -1.16 3.57
C LEU A 64 13.83 -1.47 2.15
N ARG A 65 15.02 -0.95 1.78
CA ARG A 65 15.60 -1.19 0.47
C ARG A 65 16.03 -2.66 0.28
N GLU A 66 16.65 -3.26 1.29
CA GLU A 66 17.12 -4.64 1.24
C GLU A 66 15.97 -5.64 1.21
N ALA A 67 14.92 -5.40 2.00
CA ALA A 67 13.81 -6.32 2.10
C ALA A 67 12.87 -6.29 0.89
N VAL A 68 12.51 -5.10 0.40
CA VAL A 68 11.45 -4.94 -0.61
C VAL A 68 11.81 -3.94 -1.73
N SER A 69 13.10 -3.64 -1.93
CA SER A 69 13.57 -2.71 -2.98
C SER A 69 12.94 -1.31 -2.92
N PHE A 70 12.58 -0.86 -1.72
CA PHE A 70 11.89 0.40 -1.50
C PHE A 70 12.84 1.57 -1.24
N TRP A 71 12.64 2.68 -1.95
CA TRP A 71 13.42 3.91 -1.85
C TRP A 71 12.59 5.00 -1.16
N THR A 72 12.93 5.29 0.07
CA THR A 72 12.19 6.25 0.90
C THR A 72 12.36 7.68 0.41
N THR A 73 11.26 8.42 0.25
CA THR A 73 11.25 9.86 -0.07
C THR A 73 10.76 10.71 1.09
N GLY A 74 10.07 10.13 2.05
CA GLY A 74 9.58 10.85 3.22
C GLY A 74 8.83 9.92 4.16
N TYR A 75 8.67 10.36 5.40
CA TYR A 75 7.83 9.66 6.36
C TYR A 75 7.25 10.63 7.39
N ASP A 76 6.17 10.21 7.98
CA ASP A 76 5.55 10.86 9.13
C ASP A 76 5.08 9.81 10.12
N TYR A 77 5.23 10.10 11.40
CA TYR A 77 4.76 9.22 12.45
C TYR A 77 4.30 9.99 13.68
N SER A 78 3.49 9.32 14.47
CA SER A 78 3.07 9.80 15.77
C SER A 78 2.87 8.62 16.70
N HIS A 79 3.19 8.82 17.97
CA HIS A 79 2.77 7.92 19.03
C HIS A 79 2.21 8.71 20.19
N SER A 80 1.27 8.09 20.90
CA SER A 80 0.60 8.62 22.06
C SER A 80 0.79 7.64 23.21
N SER A 81 1.44 8.09 24.25
CA SER A 81 1.67 7.25 25.42
C SER A 81 0.81 7.68 26.61
N TYR A 82 0.25 6.70 27.28
CA TYR A 82 -0.57 6.89 28.46
C TYR A 82 0.07 6.16 29.65
N PRO A 83 1.01 6.78 30.39
CA PRO A 83 1.77 6.09 31.46
C PRO A 83 0.90 5.44 32.54
N LYS A 84 -0.34 5.93 32.73
CA LYS A 84 -1.32 5.36 33.68
C LYS A 84 -2.27 4.34 33.06
N LYS A 85 -2.24 4.19 31.75
CA LYS A 85 -3.09 3.32 30.94
C LYS A 85 -2.31 2.83 29.72
N PRO A 86 -1.28 2.01 29.91
CA PRO A 86 -0.43 1.54 28.80
C PRO A 86 -1.20 0.73 27.76
N ASP A 87 -2.34 0.18 28.16
CA ASP A 87 -3.32 -0.47 27.29
C ASP A 87 -4.03 0.48 26.30
N GLN A 88 -3.73 1.78 26.35
CA GLN A 88 -4.24 2.81 25.43
C GLN A 88 -3.12 3.48 24.61
N ASN A 89 -1.90 2.98 24.69
CA ASN A 89 -0.82 3.48 23.85
C ASN A 89 -1.16 3.22 22.38
N GLY A 90 -0.77 4.16 21.52
CA GLY A 90 -0.99 4.05 20.07
C GLY A 90 0.21 4.51 19.28
N PHE A 91 0.37 3.98 18.08
CA PHE A 91 1.42 4.35 17.15
C PHE A 91 0.90 4.33 15.71
N GLN A 92 1.29 5.32 14.94
CA GLN A 92 1.02 5.39 13.51
C GLN A 92 2.27 5.86 12.76
N CYS A 93 2.56 5.24 11.62
CA CYS A 93 3.63 5.63 10.73
C CYS A 93 3.17 5.50 9.29
N ARG A 94 3.50 6.50 8.48
CA ARG A 94 3.37 6.43 7.03
C ARG A 94 4.72 6.72 6.40
N ILE A 95 5.21 5.80 5.55
CA ILE A 95 6.46 5.94 4.82
C ILE A 95 6.12 6.04 3.34
N ARG A 96 6.58 7.07 2.67
CA ARG A 96 6.36 7.29 1.23
C ARG A 96 7.66 7.06 0.48
N GLY A 97 7.55 6.52 -0.71
CA GLY A 97 8.73 6.24 -1.53
C GLY A 97 8.43 5.75 -2.92
N ARG A 98 9.37 4.99 -3.45
CA ARG A 98 9.32 4.36 -4.76
C ARG A 98 9.78 2.91 -4.63
N ASP A 99 9.06 2.02 -5.25
CA ASP A 99 9.43 0.61 -5.33
C ASP A 99 10.13 0.31 -6.65
N ALA A 100 11.35 -0.22 -6.60
CA ALA A 100 12.10 -0.56 -7.80
C ALA A 100 11.53 -1.80 -8.49
N SER A 101 10.93 -2.74 -7.77
CA SER A 101 10.27 -3.92 -8.34
C SER A 101 9.01 -3.53 -9.11
N ALA A 102 8.32 -2.47 -8.69
CA ALA A 102 7.16 -1.89 -9.34
C ALA A 102 7.50 -0.70 -10.25
N ASN A 103 8.65 -0.75 -10.94
CA ASN A 103 9.12 0.24 -11.91
C ASN A 103 9.16 1.68 -11.36
N LEU A 104 9.63 1.84 -10.11
CA LEU A 104 9.67 3.10 -9.36
C LEU A 104 8.29 3.78 -9.23
N SER A 105 7.23 3.01 -9.20
CA SER A 105 5.89 3.51 -8.92
C SER A 105 5.83 4.17 -7.54
N PRO A 106 5.00 5.21 -7.36
CA PRO A 106 4.72 5.75 -6.03
C PRO A 106 4.16 4.65 -5.14
N THR A 107 4.77 4.51 -3.97
CA THR A 107 4.49 3.40 -3.06
C THR A 107 4.54 3.91 -1.63
N ALA A 108 3.75 3.32 -0.76
CA ALA A 108 3.76 3.68 0.65
C ALA A 108 3.63 2.46 1.57
N PHE A 109 4.15 2.63 2.79
CA PHE A 109 3.78 1.82 3.94
C PHE A 109 2.82 2.61 4.82
N TYR A 110 1.85 1.94 5.34
CA TYR A 110 1.02 2.41 6.44
C TYR A 110 1.12 1.40 7.58
N ILE A 111 1.40 1.90 8.77
CA ILE A 111 1.57 1.09 9.96
C ILE A 111 0.75 1.74 11.07
N SER A 112 -0.13 0.98 11.69
CA SER A 112 -0.85 1.40 12.89
C SER A 112 -0.73 0.35 13.98
N TYR A 113 -0.71 0.79 15.23
CA TYR A 113 -0.74 -0.04 16.42
C TYR A 113 -1.73 0.59 17.37
N GLU A 114 -2.86 -0.07 17.54
CA GLU A 114 -4.01 0.48 18.25
C GLU A 114 -4.58 -0.55 19.24
N PRO A 115 -5.13 -0.08 20.39
CA PRO A 115 -5.74 -0.96 21.38
C PRO A 115 -7.11 -1.47 20.94
N GLY A 116 -7.58 -2.54 21.58
CA GLY A 116 -8.97 -2.99 21.51
C GLY A 116 -9.23 -4.22 20.68
N GLY A 117 -8.22 -4.80 20.00
CA GLY A 117 -8.36 -6.05 19.27
C GLY A 117 -9.12 -5.93 17.96
N TYR A 118 -9.16 -4.74 17.36
CA TYR A 118 -9.85 -4.46 16.09
C TYR A 118 -8.87 -4.08 15.00
N LEU A 119 -9.20 -4.46 13.77
CA LEU A 119 -8.66 -3.88 12.54
C LEU A 119 -9.44 -2.60 12.24
N ASP A 120 -8.79 -1.61 11.61
CA ASP A 120 -9.42 -0.36 11.17
C ASP A 120 -9.01 -0.04 9.72
N ALA A 121 -7.74 -0.18 9.38
CA ALA A 121 -7.20 0.12 8.06
C ALA A 121 -7.42 -1.02 7.06
N ILE A 122 -7.23 -2.28 7.49
CA ILE A 122 -7.31 -3.45 6.61
C ILE A 122 -8.74 -3.98 6.58
N GLY A 123 -9.45 -3.72 5.46
CA GLY A 123 -10.80 -4.23 5.24
C GLY A 123 -11.89 -3.60 6.11
N GLY A 124 -11.60 -2.43 6.75
CA GLY A 124 -12.52 -1.67 7.59
C GLY A 124 -12.62 -2.19 9.02
N ILE A 125 -13.39 -1.46 9.86
CA ILE A 125 -13.47 -1.73 11.30
C ILE A 125 -14.13 -3.09 11.57
N ARG A 126 -13.33 -4.04 12.06
CA ARG A 126 -13.79 -5.39 12.41
C ARG A 126 -12.88 -6.03 13.46
N PRO A 127 -13.36 -7.02 14.26
CA PRO A 127 -12.52 -7.75 15.18
C PRO A 127 -11.36 -8.46 14.45
N PHE A 128 -10.17 -8.47 15.06
CA PHE A 128 -9.02 -9.24 14.53
C PHE A 128 -9.37 -10.73 14.34
N THR A 129 -10.23 -11.28 15.19
CA THR A 129 -10.65 -12.69 15.13
C THR A 129 -11.38 -13.06 13.85
N ASP A 130 -11.87 -12.11 13.07
CA ASP A 130 -12.52 -12.40 11.80
C ASP A 130 -11.54 -12.98 10.79
N LEU A 131 -10.24 -12.62 10.91
CA LEU A 131 -9.17 -13.18 10.06
C LEU A 131 -8.99 -14.70 10.24
N ASP A 132 -9.37 -15.26 11.39
CA ASP A 132 -9.20 -16.69 11.70
C ASP A 132 -9.94 -17.61 10.70
N GLY A 133 -10.96 -17.10 10.01
CA GLY A 133 -11.79 -17.83 9.03
C GLY A 133 -11.48 -17.51 7.57
N GLU A 134 -10.61 -16.55 7.28
CA GLU A 134 -10.40 -16.04 5.91
C GLU A 134 -9.34 -16.81 5.12
N GLY A 135 -8.60 -17.71 5.78
CA GLY A 135 -7.63 -18.59 5.11
C GLY A 135 -6.30 -17.92 4.74
N HIS A 136 -5.99 -16.79 5.38
CA HIS A 136 -4.71 -16.13 5.25
C HIS A 136 -3.55 -16.95 5.82
N ASP A 137 -2.34 -16.72 5.32
CA ASP A 137 -1.14 -17.40 5.80
C ASP A 137 -0.79 -16.95 7.23
N PRO A 138 -0.62 -17.88 8.19
CA PRO A 138 -0.18 -17.52 9.53
C PRO A 138 1.21 -16.86 9.49
N LEU A 139 1.35 -15.72 10.15
CA LEU A 139 2.63 -15.11 10.45
C LEU A 139 3.12 -15.64 11.80
N VAL A 140 4.23 -16.38 11.77
CA VAL A 140 4.87 -16.91 12.97
C VAL A 140 6.22 -16.24 13.15
N LEU A 141 6.45 -15.65 14.33
CA LEU A 141 7.70 -14.99 14.69
C LEU A 141 8.29 -15.65 15.93
N ASP A 142 9.53 -16.15 15.79
CA ASP A 142 10.21 -16.82 16.90
C ASP A 142 10.50 -15.84 18.05
N GLY A 143 10.07 -16.21 19.26
CA GLY A 143 10.32 -15.44 20.48
C GLY A 143 9.46 -14.18 20.64
N VAL A 144 8.49 -13.94 19.76
CA VAL A 144 7.53 -12.83 19.85
C VAL A 144 6.16 -13.37 20.25
N GLU A 145 5.66 -12.94 21.40
CA GLU A 145 4.33 -13.33 21.84
C GLU A 145 3.23 -12.64 21.04
N GLY A 146 2.22 -13.41 20.64
CA GLY A 146 1.10 -12.94 19.84
C GLY A 146 0.79 -13.90 18.70
N ARG A 147 -0.06 -13.45 17.77
CA ARG A 147 -0.40 -14.20 16.56
C ARG A 147 -0.75 -13.24 15.42
N GLY A 148 -0.50 -13.63 14.20
CA GLY A 148 -0.78 -12.76 13.06
C GLY A 148 -0.99 -13.52 11.77
N TYR A 149 -1.33 -12.74 10.77
CA TYR A 149 -1.55 -13.17 9.41
C TYR A 149 -0.87 -12.21 8.44
N MET A 150 -0.51 -12.72 7.27
CA MET A 150 -0.05 -11.90 6.16
C MET A 150 -0.56 -12.46 4.84
N TRP A 151 -0.83 -11.60 3.88
CA TRP A 151 -1.35 -12.00 2.58
C TRP A 151 -1.08 -10.95 1.51
N LEU A 152 -1.16 -11.38 0.27
CA LEU A 152 -1.32 -10.53 -0.90
C LEU A 152 -2.82 -10.25 -1.07
N ASP A 153 -3.21 -8.99 -1.25
CA ASP A 153 -4.62 -8.68 -1.50
C ASP A 153 -5.08 -9.19 -2.88
N SER A 154 -6.36 -9.15 -3.10
CA SER A 154 -6.93 -9.59 -4.37
C SER A 154 -6.46 -8.72 -5.53
N PRO A 155 -6.17 -9.31 -6.71
CA PRO A 155 -5.78 -8.54 -7.88
C PRO A 155 -6.81 -7.46 -8.21
N ASN A 156 -6.33 -6.27 -8.59
CA ASN A 156 -7.17 -5.18 -9.08
C ASN A 156 -7.82 -5.53 -10.44
N VAL A 157 -8.55 -4.58 -11.03
CA VAL A 157 -9.26 -4.76 -12.32
C VAL A 157 -8.34 -5.08 -13.50
N ASP A 158 -7.07 -4.78 -13.40
CA ASP A 158 -6.04 -5.04 -14.40
C ASP A 158 -5.31 -6.38 -14.13
N GLY A 159 -5.68 -7.10 -13.08
CA GLY A 159 -5.10 -8.38 -12.68
C GLY A 159 -3.79 -8.24 -11.90
N VAL A 160 -3.48 -7.04 -11.39
CA VAL A 160 -2.25 -6.73 -10.67
C VAL A 160 -2.53 -6.67 -9.17
N ILE A 161 -1.71 -7.35 -8.37
CA ILE A 161 -1.74 -7.28 -6.91
C ILE A 161 -0.93 -6.06 -6.48
N THR A 162 -1.56 -5.14 -5.78
CA THR A 162 -0.96 -3.86 -5.40
C THR A 162 -0.70 -3.70 -3.92
N ASP A 163 -1.18 -4.64 -3.10
CA ASP A 163 -1.15 -4.53 -1.65
C ASP A 163 -0.63 -5.82 -1.00
N VAL A 164 0.22 -5.65 0.01
CA VAL A 164 0.63 -6.68 0.97
C VAL A 164 0.14 -6.23 2.34
N ASP A 165 -0.68 -7.04 2.95
CA ASP A 165 -1.26 -6.78 4.26
C ASP A 165 -0.68 -7.69 5.33
N VAL A 166 -0.48 -7.14 6.52
CA VAL A 166 -0.11 -7.87 7.74
C VAL A 166 -0.96 -7.38 8.89
N ALA A 167 -1.48 -8.31 9.67
CA ALA A 167 -2.13 -8.04 10.93
C ALA A 167 -1.50 -8.88 12.04
N TRP A 168 -1.22 -8.26 13.20
CA TRP A 168 -0.65 -8.94 14.37
C TRP A 168 -1.39 -8.55 15.64
N LEU A 169 -1.90 -9.54 16.37
CA LEU A 169 -2.54 -9.36 17.67
C LEU A 169 -1.54 -9.65 18.80
N TYR A 170 -1.25 -8.63 19.60
CA TYR A 170 -0.41 -8.75 20.79
C TYR A 170 -1.18 -9.32 21.99
N PRO A 171 -0.48 -9.87 23.01
CA PRO A 171 -1.12 -10.43 24.21
C PRO A 171 -1.95 -9.42 25.01
N ASP A 172 -1.60 -8.14 24.93
CA ASP A 172 -2.29 -7.02 25.61
C ASP A 172 -3.51 -6.49 24.84
N ASN A 173 -3.90 -7.19 23.78
CA ASN A 173 -5.03 -6.86 22.90
C ASN A 173 -4.83 -5.61 22.04
N HIS A 174 -3.57 -5.19 21.79
CA HIS A 174 -3.27 -4.27 20.69
C HIS A 174 -3.21 -5.03 19.37
N VAL A 175 -3.58 -4.35 18.30
CA VAL A 175 -3.45 -4.85 16.93
C VAL A 175 -2.47 -3.95 16.18
N LEU A 176 -1.48 -4.56 15.55
CA LEU A 176 -0.69 -3.92 14.52
C LEU A 176 -1.32 -4.25 13.18
N GLU A 177 -1.55 -3.22 12.39
CA GLU A 177 -1.86 -3.32 10.97
C GLU A 177 -0.71 -2.73 10.16
N PHE A 178 -0.30 -3.43 9.14
CA PHE A 178 0.74 -3.01 8.22
C PHE A 178 0.26 -3.24 6.81
N GLN A 179 0.31 -2.19 6.00
CA GLN A 179 0.01 -2.23 4.58
C GLN A 179 1.22 -1.73 3.79
N TYR A 180 1.62 -2.48 2.78
CA TYR A 180 2.60 -2.05 1.78
C TYR A 180 1.89 -2.00 0.45
N PHE A 181 1.69 -0.81 -0.10
CA PHE A 181 0.83 -0.64 -1.26
C PHE A 181 1.41 0.28 -2.33
N ILE A 182 1.11 -0.05 -3.60
CA ILE A 182 1.47 0.76 -4.77
C ILE A 182 0.34 1.75 -5.02
N GLU A 183 0.68 3.04 -5.08
CA GLU A 183 -0.28 4.10 -5.41
C GLU A 183 -0.51 4.16 -6.94
N GLY A 184 -1.77 4.21 -7.36
CA GLY A 184 -2.14 4.37 -8.76
C GLY A 184 -2.39 3.07 -9.53
N ARG A 185 -1.92 3.01 -10.78
CA ARG A 185 -2.10 1.85 -11.67
C ARG A 185 -0.74 1.38 -12.19
N PRO A 186 -0.06 0.51 -11.46
CA PRO A 186 1.22 -0.01 -11.90
C PRO A 186 1.07 -1.06 -13.00
N ASP A 187 2.10 -1.19 -13.83
CA ASP A 187 2.21 -2.27 -14.82
C ASP A 187 2.64 -3.60 -14.18
N HIS A 188 3.24 -3.54 -13.00
CA HIS A 188 3.73 -4.67 -12.23
C HIS A 188 3.25 -4.55 -10.78
N GLY A 189 2.99 -5.67 -10.16
CA GLY A 189 2.52 -5.75 -8.79
C GLY A 189 3.40 -6.63 -7.92
N TYR A 190 2.89 -6.92 -6.75
CA TYR A 190 3.56 -7.74 -5.75
C TYR A 190 3.37 -9.23 -6.00
N ASP A 191 4.31 -10.00 -5.52
CA ASP A 191 4.38 -11.45 -5.61
C ASP A 191 4.89 -12.07 -4.30
N ASP A 192 5.08 -13.38 -4.31
CA ASP A 192 5.60 -14.12 -3.15
C ASP A 192 6.99 -13.62 -2.70
N THR A 193 7.79 -13.04 -3.61
CA THR A 193 9.12 -12.48 -3.24
C THR A 193 8.94 -11.22 -2.39
N THR A 194 7.98 -10.36 -2.78
CA THR A 194 7.62 -9.19 -1.99
C THR A 194 7.06 -9.58 -0.63
N LEU A 195 6.19 -10.60 -0.61
CA LEU A 195 5.62 -11.14 0.63
C LEU A 195 6.71 -11.61 1.60
N GLU A 196 7.73 -12.34 1.12
CA GLU A 196 8.85 -12.79 1.94
C GLU A 196 9.73 -11.63 2.43
N GLY A 197 9.94 -10.61 1.60
CA GLY A 197 10.61 -9.38 2.01
C GLY A 197 9.87 -8.67 3.14
N VAL A 198 8.54 -8.54 3.03
CA VAL A 198 7.70 -8.00 4.11
C VAL A 198 7.79 -8.88 5.35
N ARG A 199 7.74 -10.21 5.23
CA ARG A 199 7.95 -11.13 6.36
C ARG A 199 9.24 -10.83 7.11
N THR A 200 10.33 -10.61 6.38
CA THR A 200 11.63 -10.26 6.97
C THR A 200 11.56 -8.95 7.74
N LEU A 201 10.90 -7.91 7.21
CA LEU A 201 10.70 -6.65 7.93
C LEU A 201 9.91 -6.85 9.23
N MET A 202 8.88 -7.68 9.21
CA MET A 202 8.04 -7.94 10.38
C MET A 202 8.80 -8.55 11.55
N THR A 203 9.88 -9.30 11.32
CA THR A 203 10.73 -9.85 12.39
C THR A 203 11.37 -8.78 13.27
N THR A 204 11.55 -7.57 12.74
CA THR A 204 12.13 -6.43 13.46
C THR A 204 11.09 -5.41 13.88
N ILE A 205 10.10 -5.16 13.04
CA ILE A 205 9.07 -4.14 13.29
C ILE A 205 8.14 -4.56 14.43
N ILE A 206 7.56 -5.75 14.37
CA ILE A 206 6.57 -6.21 15.36
C ILE A 206 7.10 -6.16 16.81
N PRO A 207 8.31 -6.67 17.12
CA PRO A 207 8.80 -6.61 18.51
C PRO A 207 9.17 -5.20 18.98
N THR A 208 9.43 -4.24 18.06
CA THR A 208 9.90 -2.88 18.41
C THR A 208 8.73 -1.93 18.74
N ILE A 209 7.59 -2.11 18.09
CA ILE A 209 6.46 -1.17 18.17
C ILE A 209 5.91 -0.92 19.58
N PRO A 210 5.71 -1.93 20.44
CA PRO A 210 5.18 -1.67 21.79
C PRO A 210 6.07 -0.74 22.63
N GLU A 211 7.39 -0.87 22.52
CA GLU A 211 8.35 -0.01 23.22
C GLU A 211 8.33 1.42 22.63
N THR A 212 8.31 1.55 21.30
CA THR A 212 8.19 2.85 20.62
C THR A 212 6.91 3.56 21.03
N ALA A 213 5.76 2.88 21.00
CA ALA A 213 4.46 3.46 21.40
C ALA A 213 4.40 3.86 22.88
N ALA A 214 5.20 3.23 23.76
CA ALA A 214 5.31 3.57 25.17
C ALA A 214 6.27 4.75 25.46
N GLY A 215 7.01 5.20 24.44
CA GLY A 215 7.90 6.37 24.52
C GLY A 215 7.13 7.67 24.76
N PRO A 216 7.82 8.80 24.98
CA PRO A 216 7.17 10.11 25.12
C PRO A 216 6.31 10.46 23.90
N ASP A 217 5.15 11.11 24.13
CA ASP A 217 4.29 11.56 23.02
C ASP A 217 5.09 12.33 21.98
N GLN A 218 4.98 11.91 20.73
CA GLN A 218 5.73 12.48 19.63
C GLN A 218 4.91 12.52 18.34
N ARG A 219 5.15 13.59 17.58
CA ARG A 219 4.71 13.69 16.17
C ARG A 219 5.85 14.24 15.35
N TYR A 220 6.17 13.58 14.26
CA TYR A 220 7.30 13.94 13.43
C TYR A 220 7.01 13.74 11.94
N THR A 221 7.54 14.63 11.11
CA THR A 221 7.46 14.53 9.64
C THR A 221 8.83 14.81 9.05
N LYS A 222 9.30 13.94 8.16
CA LYS A 222 10.53 14.08 7.40
C LYS A 222 10.22 14.06 5.91
N VAL A 223 10.69 15.06 5.20
CA VAL A 223 10.68 15.15 3.74
C VAL A 223 12.04 15.66 3.27
N PRO A 224 12.48 15.40 2.04
CA PRO A 224 13.69 15.99 1.50
C PRO A 224 13.63 17.53 1.54
N ALA A 225 14.79 18.17 1.71
CA ALA A 225 14.88 19.61 1.85
C ALA A 225 14.54 20.41 0.58
N ASP A 226 14.44 19.75 -0.56
CA ASP A 226 14.27 20.29 -1.92
C ASP A 226 12.89 20.02 -2.55
N GLN A 227 11.91 19.65 -1.73
CA GLN A 227 10.49 19.53 -2.12
C GLN A 227 9.63 20.69 -1.68
#